data_e1e430a6f3d7782672642d6813d2c769
#
_entry.id   e1e430a6f3d7782672642d6813d2c769
#
_cell.length_a   1.000
_cell.length_b   1.000
_cell.length_c   1.000
_cell.angle_alpha   90.00
_cell.angle_beta   90.00
_cell.angle_gamma   90.00
#
_symmetry.space_group_name_H-M   'P 1'
#
loop_
_entity.id
_entity.type
_entity.pdbx_description
1 polymer ?
#
loop_
_entity_poly.entity_id
_entity_poly.type
_entity_poly.pdbx_seq_one_letter_code
_entity_poly.pdbx_strand_id
1 'polypeptide(L)'
;MSVAPSSKASLTQRAGRAGRTAPGKTFRLFPESALLRLDESTVPEICRTDLTGFILQLKALGVSNVLRFDYLDNPPSSMLVRALELLYALGALDDSGHLTPQLGLKMAEIPLDPMMTKIVSKILSQLLH
;
A
#
# COMPACT_ATOMS: atom_id res chain seq x y z
N MET A 1 0.32 -12.97 5.30
CA MET A 1 0.39 -12.30 6.62
C MET A 1 1.74 -12.62 7.25
N SER A 2 2.55 -11.62 7.59
CA SER A 2 3.81 -11.80 8.32
C SER A 2 3.60 -11.37 9.78
N VAL A 3 4.14 -12.14 10.71
CA VAL A 3 4.18 -11.76 12.13
C VAL A 3 5.46 -10.97 12.36
N ALA A 4 5.33 -9.76 12.86
CA ALA A 4 6.44 -8.87 13.16
C ALA A 4 6.29 -8.28 14.57
N PRO A 5 7.39 -7.89 15.25
CA PRO A 5 7.34 -7.19 16.52
C PRO A 5 6.56 -5.88 16.39
N SER A 6 5.76 -5.55 17.41
CA SER A 6 5.06 -4.26 17.48
C SER A 6 6.03 -3.15 17.90
N SER A 7 5.82 -1.92 17.41
CA SER A 7 6.56 -0.75 17.90
C SER A 7 6.12 -0.32 19.31
N LYS A 8 6.96 0.46 20.01
CA LYS A 8 6.65 1.04 21.32
C LYS A 8 5.40 1.93 21.25
N ALA A 9 5.28 2.75 20.20
CA ALA A 9 4.10 3.59 19.97
C ALA A 9 2.81 2.76 19.86
N SER A 10 2.85 1.65 19.10
CA SER A 10 1.70 0.73 18.97
C SER A 10 1.33 0.07 20.31
N LEU A 11 2.33 -0.34 21.09
CA LEU A 11 2.09 -0.91 22.44
C LEU A 11 1.47 0.12 23.38
N THR A 12 1.93 1.37 23.34
CA THR A 12 1.36 2.47 24.14
C THR A 12 -0.07 2.76 23.72
N GLN A 13 -0.35 2.80 22.43
CA GLN A 13 -1.70 2.99 21.90
C GLN A 13 -2.66 1.86 22.33
N ARG A 14 -2.20 0.60 22.30
CA ARG A 14 -2.98 -0.55 22.79
C ARG A 14 -3.23 -0.46 24.30
N ALA A 15 -2.22 -0.09 25.08
CA ALA A 15 -2.36 0.11 26.53
C ALA A 15 -3.40 1.18 26.86
N GLY A 16 -3.47 2.28 26.09
CA GLY A 16 -4.46 3.33 26.24
C GLY A 16 -5.92 2.86 26.01
N ARG A 17 -6.13 1.70 25.39
CA ARG A 17 -7.49 1.13 25.23
C ARG A 17 -8.06 0.63 26.54
N ALA A 18 -7.23 0.16 27.48
CA ALA A 18 -7.67 -0.30 28.80
C ALA A 18 -8.15 0.84 29.70
N GLY A 19 -7.74 2.09 29.44
CA GLY A 19 -8.07 3.25 30.27
C GLY A 19 -9.17 4.17 29.72
N ARG A 20 -10.04 3.72 28.81
CA ARG A 20 -11.01 4.61 28.12
C ARG A 20 -12.18 5.05 29.01
N THR A 21 -12.74 4.15 29.80
CA THR A 21 -13.94 4.39 30.60
C THR A 21 -13.66 4.37 32.10
N ALA A 22 -12.59 3.65 32.50
CA ALA A 22 -12.16 3.56 33.90
C ALA A 22 -10.66 3.20 33.93
N PRO A 23 -9.94 3.40 35.05
CA PRO A 23 -8.57 2.94 35.22
C PRO A 23 -8.43 1.45 34.90
N GLY A 24 -7.53 1.10 34.01
CA GLY A 24 -7.30 -0.27 33.56
C GLY A 24 -5.84 -0.70 33.72
N LYS A 25 -5.59 -2.00 33.58
CA LYS A 25 -4.25 -2.60 33.60
C LYS A 25 -3.97 -3.28 32.28
N THR A 26 -2.72 -3.17 31.81
CA THR A 26 -2.23 -3.84 30.60
C THR A 26 -1.03 -4.71 30.96
N PHE A 27 -1.09 -5.98 30.61
CA PHE A 27 -0.03 -6.94 30.85
C PHE A 27 0.69 -7.26 29.53
N ARG A 28 2.01 -7.07 29.50
CA ARG A 28 2.86 -7.40 28.35
C ARG A 28 3.42 -8.78 28.55
N LEU A 29 3.15 -9.69 27.60
CA LEU A 29 3.57 -11.09 27.67
C LEU A 29 4.98 -11.30 27.09
N PHE A 30 5.90 -10.38 27.37
CA PHE A 30 7.31 -10.45 26.97
C PHE A 30 8.18 -9.71 27.99
N PRO A 31 9.49 -10.03 28.13
CA PRO A 31 10.36 -9.43 29.12
C PRO A 31 10.63 -7.95 28.83
N GLU A 32 10.88 -7.18 29.88
CA GLU A 32 11.16 -5.74 29.79
C GLU A 32 12.36 -5.42 28.89
N SER A 33 13.38 -6.28 28.90
CA SER A 33 14.54 -6.17 28.02
C SER A 33 14.18 -6.21 26.52
N ALA A 34 13.09 -6.89 26.16
CA ALA A 34 12.59 -6.91 24.79
C ALA A 34 11.93 -5.56 24.39
N LEU A 35 11.28 -4.88 25.35
CA LEU A 35 10.69 -3.57 25.12
C LEU A 35 11.74 -2.54 24.67
N LEU A 36 12.92 -2.59 25.27
CA LEU A 36 14.02 -1.65 24.95
C LEU A 36 14.53 -1.82 23.51
N ARG A 37 14.37 -3.01 22.92
CA ARG A 37 14.81 -3.35 21.56
C ARG A 37 13.77 -3.07 20.48
N LEU A 38 12.54 -2.74 20.86
CA LEU A 38 11.49 -2.44 19.88
C LEU A 38 11.71 -1.06 19.27
N ASP A 39 11.36 -0.94 18.02
CA ASP A 39 11.34 0.34 17.31
C ASP A 39 10.39 1.33 17.99
N GLU A 40 10.73 2.61 17.98
CA GLU A 40 9.89 3.66 18.57
C GLU A 40 8.54 3.77 17.87
N SER A 41 8.53 3.77 16.53
CA SER A 41 7.33 3.87 15.70
C SER A 41 7.31 2.78 14.63
N THR A 42 6.11 2.46 14.16
CA THR A 42 5.95 1.54 13.02
C THR A 42 6.27 2.29 11.72
N VAL A 43 7.02 1.65 10.82
CA VAL A 43 7.25 2.19 9.47
C VAL A 43 5.90 2.43 8.80
N PRO A 44 5.66 3.61 8.20
CA PRO A 44 4.43 3.91 7.48
C PRO A 44 4.09 2.84 6.44
N GLU A 45 2.80 2.57 6.26
CA GLU A 45 2.36 1.50 5.36
C GLU A 45 2.80 1.73 3.92
N ILE A 46 2.79 2.99 3.47
CA ILE A 46 3.26 3.38 2.14
C ILE A 46 4.76 3.04 1.89
N CYS A 47 5.55 2.90 2.94
CA CYS A 47 6.97 2.56 2.84
C CYS A 47 7.25 1.04 2.90
N ARG A 48 6.22 0.19 3.02
CA ARG A 48 6.39 -1.26 3.24
C ARG A 48 5.44 -2.15 2.45
N THR A 49 4.44 -1.59 1.76
CA THR A 49 3.46 -2.34 0.97
C THR A 49 3.70 -2.18 -0.53
N ASP A 50 3.14 -3.07 -1.33
CA ASP A 50 3.13 -2.89 -2.77
C ASP A 50 2.33 -1.64 -3.14
N LEU A 51 2.93 -0.76 -3.94
CA LEU A 51 2.36 0.52 -4.33
C LEU A 51 1.64 0.47 -5.68
N THR A 52 1.58 -0.68 -6.35
CA THR A 52 1.06 -0.80 -7.72
C THR A 52 -0.37 -0.28 -7.84
N GLY A 53 -1.27 -0.74 -6.95
CA GLY A 53 -2.66 -0.27 -6.93
C GLY A 53 -2.79 1.21 -6.55
N PHE A 54 -1.97 1.66 -5.59
CA PHE A 54 -1.95 3.06 -5.17
C PHE A 54 -1.49 4.00 -6.30
N ILE A 55 -0.42 3.66 -7.00
CA ILE A 55 0.07 4.42 -8.16
C ILE A 55 -0.96 4.46 -9.29
N LEU A 56 -1.65 3.35 -9.53
CA LEU A 56 -2.74 3.28 -10.52
C LEU A 56 -3.84 4.29 -10.18
N GLN A 57 -4.25 4.38 -8.91
CA GLN A 57 -5.25 5.36 -8.46
C GLN A 57 -4.75 6.81 -8.58
N LEU A 58 -3.50 7.11 -8.21
CA LEU A 58 -2.93 8.44 -8.39
C LEU A 58 -2.93 8.87 -9.86
N LYS A 59 -2.58 7.95 -10.77
CA LYS A 59 -2.62 8.17 -12.21
C LYS A 59 -4.05 8.44 -12.70
N ALA A 60 -5.04 7.73 -12.19
CA ALA A 60 -6.46 7.92 -12.52
C ALA A 60 -6.98 9.29 -12.02
N LEU A 61 -6.46 9.78 -10.89
CA LEU A 61 -6.75 11.11 -10.37
C LEU A 61 -6.03 12.24 -11.14
N GLY A 62 -5.24 11.92 -12.17
CA GLY A 62 -4.56 12.90 -13.02
C GLY A 62 -3.14 13.26 -12.59
N VAL A 63 -2.55 12.54 -11.61
CA VAL A 63 -1.16 12.77 -11.22
C VAL A 63 -0.22 12.25 -12.32
N SER A 64 0.34 13.17 -13.10
CA SER A 64 1.24 12.81 -14.22
C SER A 64 2.59 12.29 -13.74
N ASN A 65 3.17 12.88 -12.71
CA ASN A 65 4.49 12.49 -12.19
C ASN A 65 4.41 12.05 -10.72
N VAL A 66 4.27 10.74 -10.51
CA VAL A 66 4.16 10.15 -9.17
C VAL A 66 5.51 10.16 -8.40
N LEU A 67 6.66 10.26 -9.10
CA LEU A 67 7.97 10.36 -8.44
C LEU A 67 8.21 11.72 -7.80
N ARG A 68 7.51 12.76 -8.26
CA ARG A 68 7.58 14.14 -7.73
C ARG A 68 6.32 14.54 -6.96
N PHE A 69 5.44 13.59 -6.73
CA PHE A 69 4.24 13.85 -5.92
C PHE A 69 4.65 14.09 -4.47
N ASP A 70 4.00 15.04 -3.80
CA ASP A 70 4.28 15.40 -2.41
C ASP A 70 3.55 14.43 -1.48
N TYR A 71 4.23 13.36 -1.09
CA TYR A 71 3.72 12.38 -0.15
C TYR A 71 3.90 12.88 1.28
N LEU A 72 2.97 12.57 2.16
CA LEU A 72 3.11 12.84 3.60
C LEU A 72 4.33 12.10 4.19
N ASP A 73 4.47 10.82 3.83
CA ASP A 73 5.65 10.00 4.07
C ASP A 73 6.17 9.50 2.74
N ASN A 74 7.36 9.91 2.36
CA ASN A 74 7.93 9.57 1.05
C ASN A 74 8.31 8.10 0.97
N PRO A 75 7.66 7.29 0.11
CA PRO A 75 8.08 5.92 -0.12
C PRO A 75 9.44 5.88 -0.82
N PRO A 76 10.22 4.80 -0.63
CA PRO A 76 11.46 4.60 -1.38
C PRO A 76 11.21 4.68 -2.90
N SER A 77 12.02 5.45 -3.61
CA SER A 77 11.89 5.63 -5.07
C SER A 77 11.94 4.31 -5.83
N SER A 78 12.69 3.33 -5.33
CA SER A 78 12.74 1.98 -5.90
C SER A 78 11.39 1.27 -5.89
N MET A 79 10.55 1.50 -4.88
CA MET A 79 9.20 0.93 -4.81
C MET A 79 8.27 1.59 -5.83
N LEU A 80 8.38 2.92 -6.00
CA LEU A 80 7.62 3.66 -7.00
C LEU A 80 7.98 3.22 -8.42
N VAL A 81 9.29 3.10 -8.71
CA VAL A 81 9.78 2.63 -10.02
C VAL A 81 9.27 1.22 -10.31
N ARG A 82 9.42 0.30 -9.36
CA ARG A 82 8.92 -1.07 -9.51
C ARG A 82 7.42 -1.14 -9.78
N ALA A 83 6.63 -0.31 -9.11
CA ALA A 83 5.19 -0.24 -9.33
C ALA A 83 4.85 0.29 -10.73
N LEU A 84 5.57 1.32 -11.21
CA LEU A 84 5.41 1.84 -12.57
C LEU A 84 5.81 0.81 -13.63
N GLU A 85 6.93 0.12 -13.45
CA GLU A 85 7.38 -0.96 -14.35
C GLU A 85 6.35 -2.09 -14.43
N LEU A 86 5.78 -2.48 -13.30
CA LEU A 86 4.74 -3.50 -13.27
C LEU A 86 3.47 -3.04 -14.00
N LEU A 87 3.00 -1.81 -13.76
CA LEU A 87 1.83 -1.25 -14.45
C LEU A 87 2.06 -1.14 -15.96
N TYR A 88 3.26 -0.77 -16.38
CA TYR A 88 3.66 -0.75 -17.78
C TYR A 88 3.65 -2.16 -18.39
N ALA A 89 4.27 -3.13 -17.72
CA ALA A 89 4.28 -4.53 -18.16
C ALA A 89 2.87 -5.15 -18.23
N LEU A 90 1.95 -4.70 -17.37
CA LEU A 90 0.54 -5.07 -17.44
C LEU A 90 -0.20 -4.40 -18.61
N GLY A 91 0.36 -3.37 -19.24
CA GLY A 91 -0.27 -2.57 -20.27
C GLY A 91 -1.26 -1.52 -19.74
N ALA A 92 -1.19 -1.22 -18.45
CA ALA A 92 -2.00 -0.18 -17.82
C ALA A 92 -1.44 1.22 -18.10
N LEU A 93 -0.13 1.33 -18.34
CA LEU A 93 0.56 2.56 -18.73
C LEU A 93 1.12 2.44 -20.13
N ASP A 94 1.15 3.57 -20.85
CA ASP A 94 1.85 3.74 -22.12
C ASP A 94 3.33 4.12 -21.91
N ASP A 95 4.09 4.26 -23.00
CA ASP A 95 5.51 4.64 -23.01
C ASP A 95 5.78 6.01 -22.37
N SER A 96 4.78 6.87 -22.31
CA SER A 96 4.83 8.18 -21.68
C SER A 96 4.43 8.14 -20.20
N GLY A 97 4.04 6.97 -19.68
CA GLY A 97 3.59 6.77 -18.30
C GLY A 97 2.18 7.28 -18.03
N HIS A 98 1.34 7.47 -19.05
CA HIS A 98 -0.08 7.76 -18.90
C HIS A 98 -0.90 6.48 -18.88
N LEU A 99 -2.10 6.54 -18.27
CA LEU A 99 -3.04 5.42 -18.30
C LEU A 99 -3.52 5.14 -19.71
N THR A 100 -3.47 3.87 -20.12
CA THR A 100 -4.05 3.43 -21.39
C THR A 100 -5.58 3.47 -21.31
N PRO A 101 -6.29 4.04 -22.32
CA PRO A 101 -7.75 4.16 -22.30
C PRO A 101 -8.46 2.80 -22.24
N GLN A 102 -7.87 1.79 -22.86
CA GLN A 102 -8.51 0.49 -23.02
C GLN A 102 -8.38 -0.39 -21.78
N LEU A 103 -7.25 -0.32 -21.06
CA LEU A 103 -6.96 -1.20 -19.95
C LEU A 103 -6.69 -0.41 -18.66
N GLY A 104 -5.81 0.61 -18.68
CA GLY A 104 -5.39 1.37 -17.52
C GLY A 104 -6.56 2.02 -16.78
N LEU A 105 -7.45 2.71 -17.50
CA LEU A 105 -8.64 3.33 -16.91
C LEU A 105 -9.59 2.28 -16.31
N LYS A 106 -9.86 1.18 -17.03
CA LYS A 106 -10.70 0.10 -16.52
C LYS A 106 -10.11 -0.56 -15.28
N MET A 107 -8.78 -0.75 -15.25
CA MET A 107 -8.10 -1.29 -14.09
C MET A 107 -8.23 -0.38 -12.85
N ALA A 108 -8.24 0.94 -13.04
CA ALA A 108 -8.42 1.89 -11.96
C ALA A 108 -9.86 1.92 -11.38
N GLU A 109 -10.86 1.56 -12.19
CA GLU A 109 -12.27 1.51 -11.77
C GLU A 109 -12.61 0.22 -10.98
N ILE A 110 -11.87 -0.87 -11.21
CA ILE A 110 -12.14 -2.15 -10.58
C ILE A 110 -11.38 -2.24 -9.25
N PRO A 111 -12.05 -2.45 -8.11
CA PRO A 111 -11.41 -2.51 -6.79
C PRO A 111 -10.73 -3.87 -6.53
N LEU A 112 -9.87 -4.28 -7.44
CA LEU A 112 -9.06 -5.48 -7.38
C LEU A 112 -7.58 -5.14 -7.56
N ASP A 113 -6.72 -6.07 -7.17
CA ASP A 113 -5.29 -6.00 -7.50
C ASP A 113 -5.10 -5.87 -9.02
N PRO A 114 -4.17 -5.02 -9.51
CA PRO A 114 -3.94 -4.79 -10.93
C PRO A 114 -3.67 -6.06 -11.74
N MET A 115 -2.95 -7.04 -11.19
CA MET A 115 -2.72 -8.32 -11.87
C MET A 115 -4.02 -9.11 -12.04
N MET A 116 -4.84 -9.17 -10.98
CA MET A 116 -6.15 -9.83 -11.02
C MET A 116 -7.10 -9.14 -11.99
N THR A 117 -7.10 -7.81 -12.01
CA THR A 117 -7.93 -7.02 -12.93
C THR A 117 -7.57 -7.30 -14.39
N LYS A 118 -6.28 -7.44 -14.72
CA LYS A 118 -5.86 -7.82 -16.09
C LYS A 118 -6.40 -9.18 -16.49
N ILE A 119 -6.34 -10.17 -15.59
CA ILE A 119 -6.87 -11.52 -15.84
C ILE A 119 -8.39 -11.46 -16.11
N VAL A 120 -9.14 -10.79 -15.23
CA VAL A 120 -10.59 -10.63 -15.36
C VAL A 120 -10.95 -9.92 -16.67
N SER A 121 -10.27 -8.82 -16.99
CA SER A 121 -10.49 -8.09 -18.24
C SER A 121 -10.25 -8.95 -19.50
N LYS A 122 -9.22 -9.80 -19.47
CA LYS A 122 -8.92 -10.73 -20.56
C LYS A 122 -9.99 -11.80 -20.69
N ILE A 123 -10.44 -12.37 -19.58
CA ILE A 123 -11.54 -13.39 -19.60
C ILE A 123 -12.81 -12.76 -20.15
N LEU A 124 -13.21 -11.59 -19.67
CA LEU A 124 -14.41 -10.89 -20.14
C LEU A 124 -14.33 -10.57 -21.64
N SER A 125 -13.19 -10.14 -22.13
CA SER A 125 -13.01 -9.88 -23.57
C SER A 125 -13.13 -11.13 -24.44
N GLN A 126 -12.79 -12.31 -23.91
CA GLN A 126 -12.92 -13.59 -24.60
C GLN A 126 -14.34 -14.16 -24.57
N LEU A 127 -15.12 -13.84 -23.52
CA LEU A 127 -16.51 -14.32 -23.39
C LEU A 127 -17.51 -13.47 -24.19
N LEU A 128 -17.12 -12.24 -24.59
CA LEU A 128 -17.97 -11.32 -25.34
C LEU A 128 -17.73 -11.37 -26.86
N HIS A 129 -16.82 -12.24 -27.30
CA HIS A 129 -16.58 -12.60 -28.71
C HIS A 129 -17.05 -14.04 -28.99
#